data_aba3ab99032a56147c3ead1afe8e5f72
#
_entry.id   aba3ab99032a56147c3ead1afe8e5f72
#
_cell.length_a   1.000
_cell.length_b   1.000
_cell.length_c   1.000
_cell.angle_alpha   90.00
_cell.angle_beta   90.00
_cell.angle_gamma   90.00
#
_symmetry.space_group_name_H-M   'P 1'
#
loop_
_entity.id
_entity.type
_entity.pdbx_description
1 polymer ?
#
loop_
_entity_poly.entity_id
_entity_poly.type
_entity_poly.pdbx_seq_one_letter_code
_entity_poly.pdbx_strand_id
1 'polypeptide(L)'
;MSADRWFTYLFNTSLRRTCGYSGPTPYWDWSRDHADLFSSPVFDDSPEYGLGITGDCNSSPKADCTVTTGAFAPSTGNFELAWPIPHRLRRNLTLITGWYPHELPQNRTLGPEYVRNSTEQTTGDFFRFQYAMTQMHNHVHDFVGGDLAGDCPKVLPDEDCQGIGTSFTPNDPLFWLHHAQLDRLWSEVRPFRSTCLLQYHSATLLT
;
A
#
# COMPACT_ATOMS: atom_id res chain seq x y z
N MET A 1 -9.36 -0.63 8.05
CA MET A 1 -9.94 -1.69 7.19
C MET A 1 -11.36 -1.40 6.68
N SER A 2 -12.34 -0.95 7.47
CA SER A 2 -13.64 -0.52 6.89
C SER A 2 -13.51 0.75 6.03
N ALA A 3 -12.65 1.68 6.43
CA ALA A 3 -12.35 2.90 5.66
C ALA A 3 -11.66 2.55 4.34
N ASP A 4 -10.68 1.63 4.35
CA ASP A 4 -9.95 1.19 3.17
C ASP A 4 -10.88 0.59 2.11
N ARG A 5 -11.85 -0.20 2.56
CA ARG A 5 -12.88 -0.76 1.69
C ARG A 5 -13.72 0.32 0.99
N TRP A 6 -14.07 1.37 1.71
CA TRP A 6 -14.79 2.50 1.14
C TRP A 6 -13.94 3.25 0.12
N PHE A 7 -12.66 3.50 0.43
CA PHE A 7 -11.73 4.13 -0.51
C PHE A 7 -11.53 3.29 -1.77
N THR A 8 -11.30 1.98 -1.63
CA THR A 8 -11.18 1.06 -2.77
C THR A 8 -12.44 1.06 -3.64
N TYR A 9 -13.62 1.11 -3.03
CA TYR A 9 -14.89 1.24 -3.74
C TYR A 9 -14.99 2.56 -4.52
N LEU A 10 -14.62 3.68 -3.90
CA LEU A 10 -14.62 4.99 -4.56
C LEU A 10 -13.65 5.02 -5.73
N PHE A 11 -12.45 4.50 -5.54
CA PHE A 11 -11.44 4.41 -6.59
C PHE A 11 -11.95 3.58 -7.78
N ASN A 12 -12.44 2.36 -7.54
CA ASN A 12 -12.98 1.51 -8.58
C ASN A 12 -14.18 2.16 -9.30
N THR A 13 -15.04 2.87 -8.57
CA THR A 13 -16.15 3.61 -9.14
C THR A 13 -15.66 4.73 -10.07
N SER A 14 -14.60 5.43 -9.66
CA SER A 14 -13.97 6.49 -10.45
C SER A 14 -13.35 5.94 -11.73
N LEU A 15 -12.60 4.83 -11.65
CA LEU A 15 -12.05 4.15 -12.83
C LEU A 15 -13.14 3.80 -13.84
N ARG A 16 -14.27 3.26 -13.39
CA ARG A 16 -15.39 2.88 -14.25
C ARG A 16 -16.07 4.10 -14.89
N ARG A 17 -16.35 5.13 -14.10
CA ARG A 17 -17.12 6.29 -14.56
C ARG A 17 -16.31 7.26 -15.41
N THR A 18 -15.03 7.46 -15.04
CA THR A 18 -14.18 8.48 -15.67
C THR A 18 -13.35 7.89 -16.80
N CYS A 19 -12.83 6.66 -16.61
CA CYS A 19 -11.91 6.04 -17.56
C CYS A 19 -12.55 4.92 -18.40
N GLY A 20 -13.85 4.62 -18.19
CA GLY A 20 -14.53 3.54 -18.91
C GLY A 20 -14.02 2.14 -18.58
N TYR A 21 -13.31 1.96 -17.46
CA TYR A 21 -12.74 0.68 -17.07
C TYR A 21 -13.84 -0.35 -16.77
N SER A 22 -13.82 -1.48 -17.45
CA SER A 22 -14.82 -2.55 -17.32
C SER A 22 -14.31 -3.81 -16.62
N GLY A 23 -13.01 -3.86 -16.29
CA GLY A 23 -12.38 -5.00 -15.65
C GLY A 23 -12.75 -5.19 -14.17
N PRO A 24 -12.25 -6.26 -13.52
CA PRO A 24 -12.32 -6.42 -12.07
C PRO A 24 -11.48 -5.35 -11.37
N THR A 25 -11.74 -5.13 -10.07
CA THR A 25 -10.91 -4.22 -9.27
C THR A 25 -9.45 -4.65 -9.34
N PRO A 26 -8.54 -3.79 -9.84
CA PRO A 26 -7.13 -4.13 -9.90
C PRO A 26 -6.53 -4.19 -8.49
N TYR A 27 -5.62 -5.13 -8.27
CA TYR A 27 -4.90 -5.28 -7.00
C TYR A 27 -3.48 -5.81 -7.23
N TRP A 28 -2.59 -5.53 -6.32
CA TRP A 28 -1.23 -6.07 -6.32
C TRP A 28 -1.15 -7.26 -5.35
N ASP A 29 -1.05 -8.48 -5.91
CA ASP A 29 -0.81 -9.68 -5.11
C ASP A 29 0.69 -9.84 -4.81
N TRP A 30 1.17 -9.04 -3.88
CA TRP A 30 2.57 -9.04 -3.45
C TRP A 30 3.01 -10.40 -2.87
N SER A 31 2.10 -11.28 -2.50
CA SER A 31 2.44 -12.63 -2.04
C SER A 31 3.04 -13.50 -3.14
N ARG A 32 2.78 -13.17 -4.41
CA ARG A 32 3.39 -13.84 -5.56
C ARG A 32 4.80 -13.35 -5.83
N ASP A 33 5.10 -12.14 -5.43
CA ASP A 33 6.38 -11.45 -5.69
C ASP A 33 7.31 -11.50 -4.46
N HIS A 34 6.88 -12.08 -3.34
CA HIS A 34 7.55 -12.02 -2.03
C HIS A 34 9.01 -12.51 -2.04
N ALA A 35 9.39 -13.38 -2.97
CA ALA A 35 10.76 -13.89 -3.09
C ALA A 35 11.74 -12.82 -3.60
N ASP A 36 11.26 -11.92 -4.46
CA ASP A 36 12.00 -10.77 -4.98
C ASP A 36 11.02 -9.63 -5.28
N LEU A 37 10.69 -8.85 -4.25
CA LEU A 37 9.76 -7.74 -4.36
C LEU A 37 10.24 -6.64 -5.30
N PHE A 38 11.57 -6.46 -5.46
CA PHE A 38 12.13 -5.46 -6.35
C PHE A 38 11.86 -5.75 -7.83
N SER A 39 11.74 -7.04 -8.17
CA SER A 39 11.43 -7.50 -9.53
C SER A 39 9.93 -7.65 -9.78
N SER A 40 9.07 -7.16 -8.89
CA SER A 40 7.62 -7.22 -9.09
C SER A 40 7.20 -6.48 -10.36
N PRO A 41 6.31 -7.06 -11.19
CA PRO A 41 5.83 -6.42 -12.41
C PRO A 41 5.12 -5.08 -12.20
N VAL A 42 4.69 -4.75 -10.97
CA VAL A 42 4.09 -3.43 -10.68
C VAL A 42 5.10 -2.29 -10.79
N PHE A 43 6.41 -2.60 -10.74
CA PHE A 43 7.49 -1.63 -10.89
C PHE A 43 8.03 -1.54 -12.33
N ASP A 44 7.22 -1.96 -13.31
CA ASP A 44 7.56 -1.81 -14.73
C ASP A 44 7.93 -0.35 -15.05
N ASP A 45 8.95 -0.17 -15.87
CA ASP A 45 9.50 1.14 -16.24
C ASP A 45 8.96 1.71 -17.57
N SER A 46 7.99 1.02 -18.19
CA SER A 46 7.34 1.50 -19.40
C SER A 46 6.77 2.91 -19.22
N PRO A 47 7.11 3.85 -20.11
CA PRO A 47 6.58 5.22 -20.03
C PRO A 47 5.09 5.31 -20.33
N GLU A 48 4.47 4.27 -20.87
CA GLU A 48 3.06 4.27 -21.25
C GLU A 48 2.15 3.74 -20.12
N TYR A 49 2.60 2.71 -19.38
CA TYR A 49 1.75 2.02 -18.39
C TYR A 49 2.49 1.59 -17.12
N GLY A 50 3.81 1.63 -17.09
CA GLY A 50 4.59 1.22 -15.93
C GLY A 50 4.41 2.18 -14.76
N LEU A 51 4.38 1.66 -13.54
CA LEU A 51 4.28 2.51 -12.36
C LEU A 51 5.63 3.08 -11.92
N GLY A 52 6.72 2.62 -12.53
CA GLY A 52 8.08 3.06 -12.22
C GLY A 52 8.66 2.41 -10.97
N ILE A 53 9.97 2.52 -10.83
CA ILE A 53 10.76 1.94 -9.73
C ILE A 53 11.11 2.98 -8.67
N THR A 54 12.08 2.66 -7.81
CA THR A 54 12.64 3.60 -6.82
C THR A 54 13.21 4.85 -7.50
N GLY A 55 13.09 5.97 -6.82
CA GLY A 55 13.71 7.23 -7.22
C GLY A 55 15.16 7.34 -6.75
N ASP A 56 15.85 8.40 -7.19
CA ASP A 56 17.16 8.76 -6.67
C ASP A 56 17.04 9.47 -5.33
N CYS A 57 17.48 8.82 -4.26
CA CYS A 57 17.40 9.36 -2.91
C CYS A 57 18.73 9.98 -2.41
N ASN A 58 19.86 9.70 -3.09
CA ASN A 58 21.18 9.90 -2.51
C ASN A 58 22.17 10.68 -3.38
N SER A 59 21.89 10.95 -4.64
CA SER A 59 22.84 11.60 -5.56
C SER A 59 23.19 13.05 -5.20
N SER A 60 22.30 13.70 -4.44
CA SER A 60 22.53 15.06 -3.95
C SER A 60 21.69 15.37 -2.70
N PRO A 61 22.01 16.43 -1.95
CA PRO A 61 21.16 16.89 -0.85
C PRO A 61 19.72 17.24 -1.27
N LYS A 62 19.51 17.48 -2.57
CA LYS A 62 18.19 17.77 -3.15
C LYS A 62 17.51 16.53 -3.75
N ALA A 63 18.19 15.39 -3.82
CA ALA A 63 17.59 14.15 -4.26
C ALA A 63 16.48 13.77 -3.27
N ASP A 64 15.28 13.59 -3.77
CA ASP A 64 14.06 13.41 -2.97
C ASP A 64 13.32 12.14 -3.36
N CYS A 65 14.06 11.10 -3.78
CA CYS A 65 13.49 9.82 -4.18
C CYS A 65 12.44 9.92 -5.31
N THR A 66 12.48 10.99 -6.10
CA THR A 66 11.54 11.17 -7.21
C THR A 66 11.66 10.02 -8.20
N VAL A 67 10.53 9.40 -8.51
CA VAL A 67 10.41 8.33 -9.52
C VAL A 67 10.76 8.90 -10.90
N THR A 68 11.72 8.28 -11.58
CA THR A 68 12.26 8.76 -12.87
C THR A 68 11.94 7.85 -14.05
N THR A 69 11.26 6.73 -13.82
CA THR A 69 10.84 5.74 -14.83
C THR A 69 9.32 5.55 -14.78
N GLY A 70 8.76 4.86 -15.77
CA GLY A 70 7.33 4.61 -15.85
C GLY A 70 6.52 5.82 -16.28
N ALA A 71 5.21 5.68 -16.27
CA ALA A 71 4.26 6.70 -16.72
C ALA A 71 4.23 7.97 -15.84
N PHE A 72 4.75 7.89 -14.61
CA PHE A 72 4.82 9.01 -13.66
C PHE A 72 6.16 9.75 -13.67
N ALA A 73 7.09 9.34 -14.55
CA ALA A 73 8.38 9.98 -14.67
C ALA A 73 8.22 11.44 -15.18
N PRO A 74 9.10 12.37 -14.75
CA PRO A 74 9.09 13.74 -15.25
C PRO A 74 9.26 13.86 -16.79
N SER A 75 9.90 12.88 -17.40
CA SER A 75 10.13 12.82 -18.86
C SER A 75 8.89 12.48 -19.68
N THR A 76 7.87 11.88 -19.07
CA THR A 76 6.65 11.46 -19.78
C THR A 76 5.56 12.52 -19.81
N GLY A 77 5.75 13.61 -19.08
CA GLY A 77 4.81 14.73 -18.99
C GLY A 77 4.90 15.45 -17.66
N ASN A 78 4.09 16.48 -17.49
CA ASN A 78 4.02 17.25 -16.24
C ASN A 78 3.09 16.58 -15.23
N PHE A 79 3.39 15.34 -14.85
CA PHE A 79 2.64 14.70 -13.76
C PHE A 79 3.16 15.25 -12.42
N GLU A 80 2.44 16.20 -11.87
CA GLU A 80 2.71 16.78 -10.57
C GLU A 80 1.52 16.53 -9.65
N LEU A 81 1.80 15.99 -8.49
CA LEU A 81 0.81 15.75 -7.44
C LEU A 81 0.56 17.07 -6.72
N ALA A 82 -0.71 17.45 -6.58
CA ALA A 82 -1.08 18.76 -6.03
C ALA A 82 -1.25 18.77 -4.50
N TRP A 83 -1.54 17.61 -3.91
CA TRP A 83 -1.91 17.49 -2.50
C TRP A 83 -0.97 16.53 -1.75
N PRO A 84 -0.65 16.79 -0.47
CA PRO A 84 -0.97 17.96 0.35
C PRO A 84 -0.20 19.23 -0.04
N ILE A 85 0.87 19.08 -0.79
CA ILE A 85 1.65 20.14 -1.43
C ILE A 85 2.04 19.71 -2.84
N PRO A 86 2.32 20.63 -3.77
CA PRO A 86 2.85 20.28 -5.09
C PRO A 86 4.18 19.52 -4.97
N HIS A 87 4.23 18.31 -5.50
CA HIS A 87 5.42 17.46 -5.51
C HIS A 87 5.33 16.41 -6.62
N ARG A 88 6.42 15.68 -6.87
CA ARG A 88 6.47 14.54 -7.78
C ARG A 88 6.40 13.25 -7.00
N LEU A 89 5.88 12.19 -7.63
CA LEU A 89 5.81 10.87 -7.02
C LEU A 89 7.20 10.41 -6.55
N ARG A 90 7.28 9.95 -5.30
CA ARG A 90 8.51 9.52 -4.64
C ARG A 90 8.40 8.08 -4.15
N ARG A 91 9.48 7.31 -4.34
CA ARG A 91 9.63 5.96 -3.81
C ARG A 91 11.07 5.70 -3.38
N ASN A 92 11.22 4.96 -2.31
CA ASN A 92 12.50 4.50 -1.78
C ASN A 92 12.40 3.03 -1.43
N LEU A 93 12.39 2.16 -2.45
CA LEU A 93 12.23 0.72 -2.25
C LEU A 93 13.34 0.18 -1.33
N THR A 94 12.95 -0.33 -0.17
CA THR A 94 13.89 -0.82 0.85
C THR A 94 13.31 -2.05 1.55
N LEU A 95 14.11 -3.13 1.62
CA LEU A 95 13.78 -4.28 2.46
C LEU A 95 14.26 -4.01 3.89
N ILE A 96 13.35 -4.14 4.83
CA ILE A 96 13.67 -4.12 6.26
C ILE A 96 13.51 -5.50 6.89
N THR A 97 14.28 -5.75 7.94
CA THR A 97 14.25 -7.03 8.66
C THR A 97 13.21 -7.08 9.78
N GLY A 98 12.37 -6.04 9.87
CA GLY A 98 11.39 -5.81 10.95
C GLY A 98 11.81 -4.68 11.88
N TRP A 99 10.84 -3.98 12.45
CA TRP A 99 11.06 -2.86 13.38
C TRP A 99 11.45 -3.32 14.79
N TYR A 100 11.06 -4.56 15.16
CA TYR A 100 11.32 -5.12 16.48
C TYR A 100 12.06 -6.46 16.38
N PRO A 101 12.83 -6.84 17.41
CA PRO A 101 13.69 -8.05 17.39
C PRO A 101 12.98 -9.38 17.08
N HIS A 102 11.66 -9.43 17.14
CA HIS A 102 10.86 -10.65 16.92
C HIS A 102 9.93 -10.54 15.71
N GLU A 103 9.96 -9.45 14.96
CA GLU A 103 9.20 -9.32 13.73
C GLU A 103 9.80 -10.16 12.62
N LEU A 104 8.92 -10.70 11.79
CA LEU A 104 9.34 -11.39 10.58
C LEU A 104 9.83 -10.37 9.55
N PRO A 105 10.86 -10.71 8.77
CA PRO A 105 11.26 -9.90 7.61
C PRO A 105 10.10 -9.69 6.64
N GLN A 106 10.09 -8.55 5.95
CA GLN A 106 9.03 -8.17 5.01
C GLN A 106 8.70 -9.27 4.01
N ASN A 107 9.72 -9.89 3.39
CA ASN A 107 9.51 -10.95 2.42
C ASN A 107 8.83 -12.20 3.01
N ARG A 108 8.94 -12.46 4.29
CA ARG A 108 8.22 -13.54 4.96
C ARG A 108 6.80 -13.15 5.33
N THR A 109 6.60 -11.94 5.85
CA THR A 109 5.27 -11.42 6.21
C THR A 109 4.39 -11.25 4.98
N LEU A 110 4.98 -10.87 3.85
CA LEU A 110 4.27 -10.76 2.57
C LEU A 110 4.19 -12.11 1.81
N GLY A 111 4.81 -13.18 2.33
CA GLY A 111 4.82 -14.47 1.67
C GLY A 111 3.49 -15.23 1.74
N PRO A 112 3.24 -16.16 0.81
CA PRO A 112 1.97 -16.88 0.70
C PRO A 112 1.65 -17.74 1.92
N GLU A 113 2.65 -18.22 2.64
CA GLU A 113 2.45 -18.96 3.88
C GLU A 113 1.86 -18.09 4.98
N TYR A 114 2.40 -16.88 5.16
CA TYR A 114 1.88 -15.94 6.15
C TYR A 114 0.46 -15.49 5.81
N VAL A 115 0.20 -15.18 4.54
CA VAL A 115 -1.13 -14.84 4.03
C VAL A 115 -2.13 -15.96 4.34
N ARG A 116 -1.81 -17.21 3.96
CA ARG A 116 -2.66 -18.36 4.22
C ARG A 116 -2.92 -18.57 5.71
N ASN A 117 -1.89 -18.53 6.54
CA ASN A 117 -2.03 -18.68 7.99
C ASN A 117 -2.91 -17.58 8.58
N SER A 118 -2.79 -16.35 8.07
CA SER A 118 -3.59 -15.22 8.53
C SER A 118 -5.06 -15.34 8.14
N THR A 119 -5.37 -15.93 6.99
CA THR A 119 -6.75 -16.07 6.50
C THR A 119 -7.43 -17.34 6.99
N GLU A 120 -6.70 -18.45 7.15
CA GLU A 120 -7.26 -19.76 7.47
C GLU A 120 -7.19 -20.11 8.96
N GLN A 121 -6.13 -19.69 9.67
CA GLN A 121 -5.84 -20.14 11.05
C GLN A 121 -6.29 -19.16 12.13
N THR A 122 -6.81 -18.00 11.77
CA THR A 122 -7.31 -17.00 12.74
C THR A 122 -8.79 -17.21 13.09
N THR A 123 -9.27 -18.45 13.07
CA THR A 123 -10.69 -18.81 13.25
C THR A 123 -11.27 -18.27 14.54
N GLY A 124 -12.21 -17.32 14.42
CA GLY A 124 -12.90 -16.72 15.56
C GLY A 124 -12.08 -15.68 16.36
N ASP A 125 -10.81 -15.48 16.01
CA ASP A 125 -9.94 -14.48 16.64
C ASP A 125 -9.74 -13.28 15.72
N PHE A 126 -10.64 -12.31 15.83
CA PHE A 126 -10.58 -11.08 15.05
C PHE A 126 -9.33 -10.26 15.33
N PHE A 127 -8.85 -10.26 16.58
CA PHE A 127 -7.66 -9.51 16.94
C PHE A 127 -6.41 -10.05 16.22
N ARG A 128 -6.22 -11.37 16.25
CA ARG A 128 -5.11 -12.01 15.52
C ARG A 128 -5.18 -11.76 14.02
N PHE A 129 -6.38 -11.88 13.45
CA PHE A 129 -6.58 -11.59 12.03
C PHE A 129 -6.22 -10.13 11.71
N GLN A 130 -6.77 -9.18 12.47
CA GLN A 130 -6.49 -7.76 12.24
C GLN A 130 -5.01 -7.43 12.44
N TYR A 131 -4.37 -8.02 13.46
CA TYR A 131 -2.93 -7.84 13.68
C TYR A 131 -2.12 -8.31 12.48
N ALA A 132 -2.38 -9.51 11.96
CA ALA A 132 -1.69 -10.04 10.79
C ALA A 132 -1.90 -9.17 9.54
N MET A 133 -3.13 -8.69 9.31
CA MET A 133 -3.43 -7.76 8.22
C MET A 133 -2.68 -6.44 8.38
N THR A 134 -2.55 -5.92 9.59
CA THR A 134 -1.79 -4.70 9.87
C THR A 134 -0.30 -4.89 9.60
N GLN A 135 0.27 -6.06 9.93
CA GLN A 135 1.67 -6.37 9.61
C GLN A 135 1.91 -6.38 8.09
N MET A 136 1.06 -7.05 7.33
CA MET A 136 1.16 -7.05 5.86
C MET A 136 0.99 -5.64 5.29
N HIS A 137 0.03 -4.87 5.80
CA HIS A 137 -0.21 -3.49 5.40
C HIS A 137 1.03 -2.62 5.60
N ASN A 138 1.56 -2.57 6.83
CA ASN A 138 2.69 -1.71 7.16
C ASN A 138 3.93 -2.09 6.36
N HIS A 139 4.20 -3.39 6.20
CA HIS A 139 5.37 -3.86 5.47
C HIS A 139 5.37 -3.47 3.99
N VAL A 140 4.22 -3.35 3.35
CA VAL A 140 4.14 -2.82 1.98
C VAL A 140 4.43 -1.34 1.95
N HIS A 141 3.86 -0.56 2.87
CA HIS A 141 4.15 0.87 3.00
C HIS A 141 5.64 1.13 3.21
N ASP A 142 6.24 0.41 4.16
CA ASP A 142 7.67 0.53 4.50
C ASP A 142 8.58 0.08 3.35
N PHE A 143 8.20 -0.98 2.62
CA PHE A 143 8.97 -1.46 1.48
C PHE A 143 9.00 -0.45 0.34
N VAL A 144 7.86 0.13 0.01
CA VAL A 144 7.76 1.09 -1.10
C VAL A 144 8.38 2.43 -0.72
N GLY A 145 8.26 2.84 0.54
CA GLY A 145 8.83 4.10 1.01
C GLY A 145 8.23 5.34 0.34
N GLY A 146 8.86 6.45 0.48
CA GLY A 146 8.47 7.70 -0.17
C GLY A 146 7.04 8.12 0.14
N ASP A 147 6.25 8.46 -0.88
CA ASP A 147 4.88 8.88 -0.67
C ASP A 147 4.03 7.79 -0.01
N LEU A 148 4.20 6.53 -0.42
CA LEU A 148 3.41 5.44 0.14
C LEU A 148 3.67 5.24 1.64
N ALA A 149 4.89 5.45 2.13
CA ALA A 149 5.21 5.42 3.56
C ALA A 149 4.76 6.69 4.31
N GLY A 150 4.38 7.74 3.59
CA GLY A 150 4.09 9.04 4.19
C GLY A 150 5.36 9.81 4.55
N ASP A 151 6.47 9.53 3.87
CA ASP A 151 7.73 10.24 4.06
C ASP A 151 7.57 11.70 3.64
N CYS A 152 8.19 12.60 4.39
CA CYS A 152 8.20 14.02 4.05
C CYS A 152 9.06 14.33 2.83
N PRO A 153 8.56 15.13 1.88
CA PRO A 153 9.43 15.75 0.87
C PRO A 153 10.53 16.58 1.52
N LYS A 154 11.77 16.43 1.05
CA LYS A 154 12.92 17.20 1.57
C LYS A 154 12.79 18.72 1.40
N VAL A 155 11.83 19.17 0.61
CA VAL A 155 11.52 20.60 0.45
C VAL A 155 10.74 21.18 1.63
N LEU A 156 10.17 20.32 2.49
CA LEU A 156 9.46 20.71 3.70
C LEU A 156 10.36 20.57 4.93
N PRO A 157 10.34 21.52 5.86
CA PRO A 157 10.83 21.31 7.20
C PRO A 157 10.09 20.17 7.91
N ASP A 158 10.78 19.41 8.74
CA ASP A 158 10.20 18.28 9.48
C ASP A 158 8.99 18.70 10.34
N GLU A 159 9.06 19.91 10.94
CA GLU A 159 7.96 20.45 11.73
C GLU A 159 6.69 20.69 10.92
N ASP A 160 6.80 21.10 9.65
CA ASP A 160 5.65 21.33 8.78
C ASP A 160 5.02 20.02 8.30
N CYS A 161 5.79 18.94 8.33
CA CYS A 161 5.35 17.61 7.94
C CYS A 161 4.66 16.83 9.06
N GLN A 162 4.85 17.22 10.31
CA GLN A 162 4.17 16.58 11.42
C GLN A 162 2.65 16.65 11.26
N GLY A 163 2.03 15.47 11.22
CA GLY A 163 0.57 15.32 11.09
C GLY A 163 0.02 15.33 9.66
N ILE A 164 0.83 15.63 8.64
CA ILE A 164 0.39 15.54 7.24
C ILE A 164 1.04 14.39 6.45
N GLY A 165 2.05 13.71 7.00
CA GLY A 165 2.79 12.65 6.31
C GLY A 165 1.88 11.59 5.69
N THR A 166 0.89 11.11 6.43
CA THR A 166 -0.08 10.12 5.91
C THR A 166 -0.96 10.65 4.76
N SER A 167 -1.02 11.97 4.55
CA SER A 167 -1.75 12.56 3.42
C SER A 167 -1.05 12.36 2.08
N PHE A 168 0.23 11.99 2.08
CA PHE A 168 0.97 11.66 0.88
C PHE A 168 0.64 10.24 0.35
N THR A 169 0.27 9.31 1.23
CA THR A 169 0.16 7.88 0.88
C THR A 169 -0.80 7.58 -0.28
N PRO A 170 -1.98 8.22 -0.41
CA PRO A 170 -2.89 7.94 -1.52
C PRO A 170 -2.43 8.48 -2.89
N ASN A 171 -1.35 9.28 -2.91
CA ASN A 171 -0.79 9.80 -4.15
C ASN A 171 -0.05 8.73 -4.96
N ASP A 172 0.52 7.73 -4.28
CA ASP A 172 1.11 6.60 -4.98
C ASP A 172 0.02 5.68 -5.53
N PRO A 173 0.00 5.37 -6.85
CA PRO A 173 -0.94 4.41 -7.42
C PRO A 173 -0.94 3.05 -6.73
N LEU A 174 0.20 2.62 -6.17
CA LEU A 174 0.32 1.38 -5.42
C LEU A 174 -0.53 1.35 -4.16
N PHE A 175 -0.85 2.51 -3.56
CA PHE A 175 -1.79 2.60 -2.45
C PHE A 175 -3.10 1.87 -2.78
N TRP A 176 -3.68 2.18 -3.93
CA TRP A 176 -4.97 1.65 -4.34
C TRP A 176 -4.91 0.14 -4.64
N LEU A 177 -3.82 -0.30 -5.28
CA LEU A 177 -3.60 -1.72 -5.60
C LEU A 177 -3.33 -2.54 -4.33
N HIS A 178 -2.56 -1.99 -3.40
CA HIS A 178 -2.25 -2.61 -2.12
C HIS A 178 -3.51 -2.75 -1.24
N HIS A 179 -4.27 -1.67 -1.07
CA HIS A 179 -5.50 -1.69 -0.27
C HIS A 179 -6.59 -2.59 -0.90
N ALA A 180 -6.63 -2.69 -2.23
CA ALA A 180 -7.50 -3.65 -2.90
C ALA A 180 -7.10 -5.12 -2.60
N GLN A 181 -5.81 -5.43 -2.51
CA GLN A 181 -5.34 -6.75 -2.07
C GLN A 181 -5.77 -7.05 -0.63
N LEU A 182 -5.61 -6.10 0.28
CA LEU A 182 -6.07 -6.27 1.65
C LEU A 182 -7.59 -6.49 1.75
N ASP A 183 -8.39 -5.74 0.98
CA ASP A 183 -9.85 -5.94 0.91
C ASP A 183 -10.22 -7.31 0.32
N ARG A 184 -9.46 -7.78 -0.67
CA ARG A 184 -9.60 -9.13 -1.22
C ARG A 184 -9.38 -10.19 -0.13
N LEU A 185 -8.25 -10.14 0.58
CA LEU A 185 -7.95 -11.07 1.67
C LEU A 185 -9.01 -11.02 2.78
N TRP A 186 -9.46 -9.83 3.14
CA TRP A 186 -10.58 -9.66 4.07
C TRP A 186 -11.87 -10.34 3.58
N SER A 187 -12.17 -10.22 2.30
CA SER A 187 -13.38 -10.81 1.71
C SER A 187 -13.33 -12.34 1.68
N GLU A 188 -12.16 -12.93 1.54
CA GLU A 188 -11.95 -14.39 1.56
C GLU A 188 -12.25 -15.00 2.93
N VAL A 189 -11.98 -14.28 4.01
CA VAL A 189 -12.26 -14.76 5.38
C VAL A 189 -13.75 -14.69 5.73
N ARG A 190 -14.51 -13.78 5.14
CA ARG A 190 -15.94 -13.57 5.45
C ARG A 190 -16.86 -14.78 5.26
N PRO A 191 -16.78 -15.56 4.15
CA PRO A 191 -17.70 -16.68 3.91
C PRO A 191 -17.59 -17.80 4.95
N PHE A 192 -16.41 -17.97 5.54
CA PHE A 192 -16.16 -19.00 6.52
C PHE A 192 -16.58 -18.62 7.96
N ARG A 193 -17.00 -17.35 8.20
CA ARG A 193 -17.09 -16.81 9.57
C ARG A 193 -18.15 -15.73 9.79
N SER A 194 -19.36 -15.98 9.40
CA SER A 194 -20.51 -15.14 9.78
C SER A 194 -20.61 -14.91 11.30
N THR A 195 -20.10 -15.82 12.13
CA THR A 195 -20.03 -15.68 13.60
C THR A 195 -19.04 -14.62 14.09
N CYS A 196 -17.94 -14.38 13.41
CA CYS A 196 -16.91 -13.41 13.85
C CYS A 196 -17.39 -11.94 13.73
N LEU A 197 -18.20 -11.63 12.72
CA LEU A 197 -18.73 -10.28 12.51
C LEU A 197 -19.87 -9.94 13.46
N LEU A 198 -20.67 -10.96 13.88
CA LEU A 198 -21.75 -10.77 14.84
C LEU A 198 -21.22 -10.48 16.25
N GLN A 199 -20.07 -11.05 16.62
CA GLN A 199 -19.43 -10.76 17.93
C GLN A 199 -18.88 -9.33 18.01
N TYR A 200 -18.41 -8.75 16.91
CA TYR A 200 -17.96 -7.36 16.88
C TYR A 200 -19.11 -6.36 17.09
N HIS A 201 -20.26 -6.61 16.48
CA HIS A 201 -21.44 -5.76 16.68
C HIS A 201 -22.01 -5.86 18.10
N SER A 202 -21.92 -7.01 18.75
CA SER A 202 -22.39 -7.17 20.13
C SER A 202 -21.49 -6.48 21.17
N ALA A 203 -20.17 -6.42 20.92
CA ALA A 203 -19.23 -5.77 21.83
C ALA A 203 -19.31 -4.23 21.78
N THR A 204 -19.75 -3.65 20.64
CA THR A 204 -19.86 -2.19 20.47
C THR A 204 -21.20 -1.62 20.99
N LEU A 205 -22.18 -2.47 21.28
CA LEU A 205 -23.48 -2.05 21.81
C LEU A 205 -23.57 -2.10 23.35
N LEU A 206 -22.48 -2.48 24.04
CA LEU A 206 -22.41 -2.59 25.50
C LEU A 206 -21.51 -1.54 26.16
N THR A 207 -21.09 -0.51 25.45
CA THR A 207 -20.43 0.70 25.97
C THR A 207 -21.23 1.93 25.60
#